data_7361c9a72238771235afe571e45e6f9b
#
_entry.id   7361c9a72238771235afe571e45e6f9b
#
_cell.length_a   1.000
_cell.length_b   1.000
_cell.length_c   1.000
_cell.angle_alpha   90.00
_cell.angle_beta   90.00
_cell.angle_gamma   90.00
#
_symmetry.space_group_name_H-M   'P 1'
#
loop_
_entity.id
_entity.type
_entity.pdbx_description
1 polymer ?
#
loop_
_entity_poly.entity_id
_entity_poly.type
_entity_poly.pdbx_seq_one_letter_code
_entity_poly.pdbx_strand_id
1 'polypeptide(L)'
;MTNVSYDPTRELYKEYNEAFQKHYKEQTGKDIRIVQSHGGSGSQARSVIEGSRADVVTLALSYDVERLQRAGLIDAGWEQELPDDSAPYTSTIVFLVRKGNPKGIRDWNDLTKDGVSVITPDPKSSGGACWNFLAGWSWCLDHFGGNEI
;
A
#
# COMPACT_ATOMS: atom_id res chain seq x y z
N MET A 1 12.24 -12.01 -13.16
CA MET A 1 10.95 -11.42 -12.79
C MET A 1 11.19 -10.18 -11.95
N THR A 2 10.43 -9.12 -12.23
CA THR A 2 10.50 -7.86 -11.44
C THR A 2 9.20 -7.70 -10.66
N ASN A 3 9.30 -7.67 -9.33
CA ASN A 3 8.18 -7.43 -8.43
C ASN A 3 8.25 -5.98 -7.94
N VAL A 4 7.19 -5.23 -8.17
CA VAL A 4 7.04 -3.82 -7.79
C VAL A 4 5.99 -3.73 -6.68
N SER A 5 6.38 -3.20 -5.51
CA SER A 5 5.49 -3.09 -4.37
C SER A 5 5.62 -1.74 -3.66
N TYR A 6 4.69 -1.43 -2.76
CA TYR A 6 4.80 -0.23 -1.95
C TYR A 6 5.62 -0.47 -0.67
N ASP A 7 6.19 0.59 -0.10
CA ASP A 7 7.25 0.53 0.92
C ASP A 7 6.99 -0.36 2.14
N PRO A 8 5.81 -0.38 2.78
CA PRO A 8 5.57 -1.18 3.99
C PRO A 8 5.75 -2.69 3.79
N THR A 9 5.72 -3.18 2.54
CA THR A 9 5.80 -4.61 2.22
C THR A 9 7.22 -5.13 1.97
N ARG A 10 8.22 -4.33 2.27
CA ARG A 10 9.63 -4.63 2.00
C ARG A 10 10.09 -5.94 2.64
N GLU A 11 9.85 -6.11 3.93
CA GLU A 11 10.25 -7.34 4.64
C GLU A 11 9.40 -8.54 4.22
N LEU A 12 8.09 -8.34 4.03
CA LEU A 12 7.20 -9.38 3.52
C LEU A 12 7.72 -9.97 2.21
N TYR A 13 8.02 -9.13 1.22
CA TYR A 13 8.46 -9.62 -0.09
C TYR A 13 9.88 -10.14 -0.09
N LYS A 14 10.73 -9.76 0.84
CA LYS A 14 12.03 -10.40 1.01
C LYS A 14 11.87 -11.89 1.32
N GLU A 15 11.08 -12.20 2.33
CA GLU A 15 10.83 -13.60 2.74
C GLU A 15 9.98 -14.35 1.71
N TYR A 16 8.94 -13.71 1.18
CA TYR A 16 8.07 -14.30 0.16
C TYR A 16 8.83 -14.66 -1.12
N ASN A 17 9.69 -13.79 -1.60
CA ASN A 17 10.46 -14.03 -2.82
C ASN A 17 11.41 -15.23 -2.66
N GLU A 18 12.04 -15.39 -1.48
CA GLU A 18 12.88 -16.56 -1.18
C GLU A 18 12.05 -17.86 -1.19
N ALA A 19 10.89 -17.86 -0.55
CA ALA A 19 9.97 -18.98 -0.54
C ALA A 19 9.46 -19.32 -1.94
N PHE A 20 9.09 -18.30 -2.72
CA PHE A 20 8.63 -18.47 -4.10
C PHE A 20 9.72 -19.02 -5.02
N GLN A 21 10.96 -18.55 -4.91
CA GLN A 21 12.07 -19.06 -5.72
C GLN A 21 12.30 -20.57 -5.46
N LYS A 22 12.22 -20.98 -4.21
CA LYS A 22 12.34 -22.41 -3.83
C LYS A 22 11.17 -23.22 -4.41
N HIS A 23 9.94 -22.76 -4.21
CA HIS A 23 8.74 -23.41 -4.74
C HIS A 23 8.78 -23.53 -6.27
N TYR A 24 9.14 -22.44 -6.96
CA TYR A 24 9.23 -22.42 -8.42
C TYR A 24 10.25 -23.43 -8.94
N LYS A 25 11.41 -23.54 -8.27
CA LYS A 25 12.45 -24.53 -8.63
C LYS A 25 11.95 -25.95 -8.41
N GLU A 26 11.26 -26.21 -7.32
CA GLU A 26 10.67 -27.54 -7.02
C GLU A 26 9.62 -27.94 -8.06
N GLN A 27 8.79 -27.00 -8.52
CA GLN A 27 7.73 -27.27 -9.49
C GLN A 27 8.22 -27.36 -10.95
N THR A 28 9.23 -26.59 -11.32
CA THR A 28 9.62 -26.43 -12.74
C THR A 28 11.02 -26.96 -13.05
N GLY A 29 11.82 -27.25 -12.04
CA GLY A 29 13.25 -27.57 -12.18
C GLY A 29 14.13 -26.38 -12.57
N LYS A 30 13.59 -25.16 -12.65
CA LYS A 30 14.28 -23.95 -13.12
C LYS A 30 14.52 -22.97 -11.99
N ASP A 31 15.66 -22.29 -12.04
CA ASP A 31 15.90 -21.16 -11.14
C ASP A 31 15.23 -19.89 -11.71
N ILE A 32 14.64 -19.08 -10.81
CA ILE A 32 14.10 -17.77 -11.14
C ILE A 32 14.80 -16.70 -10.31
N ARG A 33 15.21 -15.61 -10.97
CA ARG A 33 15.73 -14.42 -10.27
C ARG A 33 14.62 -13.39 -10.13
N ILE A 34 14.38 -12.94 -8.90
CA ILE A 34 13.42 -11.87 -8.60
C ILE A 34 14.18 -10.60 -8.29
N VAL A 35 13.85 -9.53 -9.00
CA VAL A 35 14.30 -8.16 -8.73
C VAL A 35 13.13 -7.45 -8.04
N GLN A 36 13.39 -6.86 -6.89
CA GLN A 36 12.39 -6.18 -6.08
C GLN A 36 12.57 -4.67 -6.16
N SER A 37 11.45 -3.95 -6.39
CA SER A 37 11.37 -2.49 -6.27
C SER A 37 10.36 -2.12 -5.21
N HIS A 38 10.73 -1.21 -4.30
CA HIS A 38 9.85 -0.65 -3.26
C HIS A 38 9.83 0.87 -3.33
N GLY A 39 8.67 1.47 -3.09
CA GLY A 39 8.48 2.92 -3.10
C GLY A 39 7.06 3.30 -2.73
N GLY A 40 6.74 4.57 -2.75
CA GLY A 40 5.35 5.03 -2.57
C GLY A 40 4.45 4.47 -3.67
N SER A 41 3.24 4.03 -3.31
CA SER A 41 2.30 3.35 -4.21
C SER A 41 2.06 4.14 -5.52
N GLY A 42 1.68 5.41 -5.40
CA GLY A 42 1.46 6.27 -6.57
C GLY A 42 2.72 6.55 -7.39
N SER A 43 3.90 6.58 -6.73
CA SER A 43 5.19 6.73 -7.43
C SER A 43 5.55 5.48 -8.21
N GLN A 44 5.31 4.29 -7.65
CA GLN A 44 5.53 3.02 -8.33
C GLN A 44 4.60 2.87 -9.53
N ALA A 45 3.30 3.16 -9.38
CA ALA A 45 2.35 3.15 -10.49
C ALA A 45 2.82 4.06 -11.62
N ARG A 46 3.22 5.29 -11.31
CA ARG A 46 3.75 6.25 -12.30
C ARG A 46 4.98 5.70 -13.00
N SER A 47 5.95 5.19 -12.26
CA SER A 47 7.18 4.66 -12.82
C SER A 47 6.93 3.52 -13.81
N VAL A 48 5.97 2.63 -13.51
CA VAL A 48 5.58 1.53 -14.42
C VAL A 48 4.90 2.09 -15.67
N ILE A 49 4.00 3.07 -15.53
CA ILE A 49 3.35 3.75 -16.67
C ILE A 49 4.39 4.45 -17.57
N GLU A 50 5.42 5.02 -16.99
CA GLU A 50 6.53 5.68 -17.70
C GLU A 50 7.55 4.70 -18.30
N GLY A 51 7.31 3.39 -18.19
CA GLY A 51 8.09 2.35 -18.88
C GLY A 51 9.06 1.56 -18.00
N SER A 52 9.03 1.71 -16.68
CA SER A 52 9.77 0.81 -15.79
C SER A 52 9.21 -0.60 -15.89
N ARG A 53 10.10 -1.58 -16.06
CA ARG A 53 9.68 -2.97 -16.18
C ARG A 53 9.10 -3.48 -14.87
N ALA A 54 7.90 -4.07 -14.94
CA ALA A 54 7.26 -4.82 -13.87
C ALA A 54 6.61 -6.08 -14.46
N ASP A 55 6.78 -7.21 -13.79
CA ASP A 55 6.08 -8.44 -14.10
C ASP A 55 4.92 -8.67 -13.11
N VAL A 56 5.08 -8.15 -11.88
CA VAL A 56 4.04 -8.14 -10.84
C VAL A 56 4.04 -6.77 -10.16
N VAL A 57 2.86 -6.26 -9.85
CA VAL A 57 2.68 -5.05 -9.05
C VAL A 57 1.75 -5.32 -7.86
N THR A 58 2.12 -4.81 -6.69
CA THR A 58 1.30 -4.88 -5.47
C THR A 58 1.31 -3.52 -4.80
N LEU A 59 0.23 -2.78 -4.98
CA LEU A 59 0.12 -1.38 -4.58
C LEU A 59 -0.88 -1.20 -3.43
N ALA A 60 -0.85 -0.04 -2.78
CA ALA A 60 -1.67 0.22 -1.61
C ALA A 60 -3.14 0.55 -1.93
N LEU A 61 -3.42 0.98 -3.15
CA LEU A 61 -4.74 1.46 -3.58
C LEU A 61 -5.15 0.77 -4.88
N SER A 62 -6.39 0.31 -4.98
CA SER A 62 -7.01 -0.12 -6.24
C SER A 62 -6.90 0.97 -7.32
N TYR A 63 -7.10 2.22 -6.94
CA TYR A 63 -6.91 3.38 -7.83
C TYR A 63 -5.55 3.41 -8.54
N ASP A 64 -4.45 3.07 -7.85
CA ASP A 64 -3.12 3.03 -8.45
C ASP A 64 -2.99 1.87 -9.43
N VAL A 65 -3.66 0.73 -9.18
CA VAL A 65 -3.73 -0.41 -10.12
C VAL A 65 -4.62 -0.07 -11.32
N GLU A 66 -5.77 0.57 -11.10
CA GLU A 66 -6.62 1.06 -12.19
C GLU A 66 -5.90 2.00 -13.16
N ARG A 67 -4.95 2.81 -12.68
CA ARG A 67 -4.11 3.65 -13.55
C ARG A 67 -3.27 2.83 -14.52
N LEU A 68 -2.77 1.67 -14.10
CA LEU A 68 -2.06 0.73 -14.98
C LEU A 68 -3.01 0.14 -16.02
N GLN A 69 -4.24 -0.20 -15.63
CA GLN A 69 -5.28 -0.65 -16.55
C GLN A 69 -5.61 0.43 -17.60
N ARG A 70 -5.82 1.67 -17.17
CA ARG A 70 -6.07 2.82 -18.07
C ARG A 70 -4.91 3.08 -19.03
N ALA A 71 -3.70 2.74 -18.63
CA ALA A 71 -2.51 2.81 -19.48
C ALA A 71 -2.35 1.59 -20.41
N GLY A 72 -3.27 0.61 -20.35
CA GLY A 72 -3.23 -0.60 -21.18
C GLY A 72 -2.16 -1.61 -20.77
N LEU A 73 -1.68 -1.57 -19.54
CA LEU A 73 -0.61 -2.44 -19.04
C LEU A 73 -1.13 -3.71 -18.35
N ILE A 74 -2.38 -3.71 -17.93
CA ILE A 74 -3.11 -4.86 -17.39
C ILE A 74 -4.52 -4.89 -17.97
N ASP A 75 -5.13 -6.05 -18.02
CA ASP A 75 -6.46 -6.26 -18.58
C ASP A 75 -7.57 -5.72 -17.64
N ALA A 76 -8.72 -5.42 -18.21
CA ALA A 76 -9.93 -5.12 -17.45
C ALA A 76 -10.38 -6.38 -16.71
N GLY A 77 -10.87 -6.20 -15.48
CA GLY A 77 -11.31 -7.35 -14.65
C GLY A 77 -10.20 -7.96 -13.79
N TRP A 78 -9.05 -7.34 -13.71
CA TRP A 78 -7.93 -7.77 -12.87
C TRP A 78 -8.32 -8.05 -11.40
N GLU A 79 -9.33 -7.37 -10.87
CA GLU A 79 -9.83 -7.57 -9.51
C GLU A 79 -10.41 -8.97 -9.31
N GLN A 80 -11.00 -9.58 -10.35
CA GLN A 80 -11.63 -10.89 -10.30
C GLN A 80 -10.69 -12.05 -10.68
N GLU A 81 -9.44 -11.77 -11.04
CA GLU A 81 -8.48 -12.81 -11.45
C GLU A 81 -8.01 -13.67 -10.29
N LEU A 82 -7.88 -13.09 -9.11
CA LEU A 82 -7.40 -13.76 -7.90
C LEU A 82 -8.42 -13.64 -6.75
N PRO A 83 -8.35 -14.52 -5.73
CA PRO A 83 -9.21 -14.41 -4.54
C PRO A 83 -9.10 -13.04 -3.86
N ASP A 84 -10.13 -12.69 -3.09
CA ASP A 84 -10.21 -11.50 -2.26
C ASP A 84 -10.00 -10.21 -3.08
N ASP A 85 -10.64 -10.11 -4.25
CA ASP A 85 -10.53 -8.99 -5.19
C ASP A 85 -9.07 -8.69 -5.58
N SER A 86 -8.29 -9.74 -5.79
CA SER A 86 -6.86 -9.68 -6.08
C SER A 86 -6.03 -8.96 -5.00
N ALA A 87 -6.53 -8.91 -3.75
CA ALA A 87 -5.85 -8.33 -2.61
C ALA A 87 -5.13 -9.41 -1.78
N PRO A 88 -3.80 -9.54 -1.90
CA PRO A 88 -3.06 -10.64 -1.23
C PRO A 88 -2.96 -10.48 0.29
N TYR A 89 -3.27 -9.30 0.83
CA TYR A 89 -3.26 -8.99 2.27
C TYR A 89 -4.06 -7.72 2.55
N THR A 90 -4.41 -7.52 3.82
CA THR A 90 -5.05 -6.32 4.34
C THR A 90 -4.16 -5.64 5.39
N SER A 91 -4.42 -4.38 5.67
CA SER A 91 -3.73 -3.60 6.69
C SER A 91 -4.71 -2.64 7.38
N THR A 92 -4.21 -1.90 8.36
CA THR A 92 -4.99 -0.87 9.07
C THR A 92 -4.14 0.35 9.37
N ILE A 93 -4.79 1.48 9.66
CA ILE A 93 -4.12 2.69 10.13
C ILE A 93 -4.03 2.65 11.65
N VAL A 94 -2.85 2.95 12.18
CA VAL A 94 -2.57 3.00 13.60
C VAL A 94 -1.79 4.25 13.97
N PHE A 95 -1.90 4.69 15.23
CA PHE A 95 -1.08 5.77 15.76
C PHE A 95 0.25 5.23 16.28
N LEU A 96 1.34 5.63 15.65
CA LEU A 96 2.67 5.39 16.17
C LEU A 96 3.04 6.53 17.12
N VAL A 97 3.17 6.21 18.39
CA VAL A 97 3.48 7.19 19.45
C VAL A 97 4.82 6.88 20.13
N ARG A 98 5.39 7.88 20.80
CA ARG A 98 6.62 7.68 21.59
C ARG A 98 6.36 6.67 22.72
N LYS A 99 7.42 5.95 23.11
CA LYS A 99 7.36 4.98 24.22
C LYS A 99 6.71 5.60 25.45
N GLY A 100 5.71 4.88 26.01
CA GLY A 100 4.93 5.34 27.14
C GLY A 100 3.82 6.34 26.81
N ASN A 101 3.66 6.70 25.53
CA ASN A 101 2.62 7.62 25.06
C ASN A 101 2.48 8.90 25.92
N PRO A 102 3.53 9.71 26.03
CA PRO A 102 3.58 10.82 27.00
C PRO A 102 2.53 11.92 26.75
N LYS A 103 1.95 11.96 25.54
CA LYS A 103 0.87 12.91 25.20
C LYS A 103 -0.52 12.30 25.29
N GLY A 104 -0.64 11.03 25.68
CA GLY A 104 -1.91 10.34 25.88
C GLY A 104 -2.76 10.23 24.61
N ILE A 105 -2.13 10.05 23.44
CA ILE A 105 -2.82 9.92 22.17
C ILE A 105 -3.49 8.54 22.10
N ARG A 106 -4.82 8.52 21.98
CA ARG A 106 -5.63 7.30 21.92
C ARG A 106 -6.62 7.28 20.77
N ASP A 107 -6.98 8.48 20.28
CA ASP A 107 -7.98 8.63 19.25
C ASP A 107 -7.65 9.84 18.36
N TRP A 108 -8.32 9.96 17.23
CA TRP A 108 -8.12 11.02 16.23
C TRP A 108 -8.27 12.42 16.83
N ASN A 109 -9.25 12.62 17.73
CA ASN A 109 -9.45 13.90 18.42
C ASN A 109 -8.23 14.34 19.24
N ASP A 110 -7.42 13.40 19.72
CA ASP A 110 -6.22 13.73 20.48
C ASP A 110 -5.14 14.39 19.61
N LEU A 111 -5.21 14.22 18.29
CA LEU A 111 -4.27 14.82 17.35
C LEU A 111 -4.45 16.33 17.21
N THR A 112 -5.62 16.88 17.63
CA THR A 112 -5.92 18.32 17.57
C THR A 112 -5.51 19.07 18.83
N LYS A 113 -5.01 18.37 19.86
CA LYS A 113 -4.58 18.99 21.13
C LYS A 113 -3.36 19.90 20.96
N ASP A 114 -3.30 20.95 21.74
CA ASP A 114 -2.15 21.85 21.76
C ASP A 114 -0.84 21.08 22.02
N GLY A 115 0.20 21.44 21.26
CA GLY A 115 1.52 20.81 21.35
C GLY A 115 1.61 19.40 20.77
N VAL A 116 0.57 18.88 20.11
CA VAL A 116 0.64 17.66 19.32
C VAL A 116 1.06 18.02 17.90
N SER A 117 2.03 17.29 17.37
CA SER A 117 2.45 17.36 15.96
C SER A 117 2.32 15.99 15.34
N VAL A 118 1.78 15.94 14.14
CA VAL A 118 1.57 14.71 13.38
C VAL A 118 2.52 14.69 12.19
N ILE A 119 3.13 13.54 11.93
CA ILE A 119 3.92 13.28 10.72
C ILE A 119 3.16 12.25 9.90
N THR A 120 2.86 12.59 8.67
CA THR A 120 2.24 11.70 7.69
C THR A 120 2.93 11.87 6.34
N PRO A 121 3.02 10.83 5.50
CA PRO A 121 3.58 10.98 4.16
C PRO A 121 2.67 11.80 3.24
N ASP A 122 3.19 12.18 2.07
CA ASP A 122 2.45 12.95 1.07
C ASP A 122 1.47 12.05 0.29
N PRO A 123 0.15 12.33 0.28
CA PRO A 123 -0.83 11.55 -0.46
C PRO A 123 -0.65 11.57 -1.98
N LYS A 124 0.11 12.51 -2.54
CA LYS A 124 0.43 12.53 -3.98
C LYS A 124 1.36 11.40 -4.41
N SER A 125 2.11 10.83 -3.48
CA SER A 125 3.10 9.78 -3.74
C SER A 125 2.86 8.50 -2.95
N SER A 126 2.17 8.59 -1.81
CA SER A 126 1.96 7.52 -0.85
C SER A 126 0.50 7.12 -0.75
N GLY A 127 0.17 5.89 -1.10
CA GLY A 127 -1.15 5.31 -0.87
C GLY A 127 -1.48 5.17 0.63
N GLY A 128 -0.49 4.93 1.48
CA GLY A 128 -0.67 4.94 2.94
C GLY A 128 -1.13 6.30 3.47
N ALA A 129 -0.64 7.40 2.89
CA ALA A 129 -1.10 8.74 3.25
C ALA A 129 -2.56 8.99 2.84
N CYS A 130 -2.99 8.46 1.70
CA CYS A 130 -4.40 8.49 1.31
C CYS A 130 -5.27 7.75 2.33
N TRP A 131 -4.84 6.59 2.79
CA TRP A 131 -5.54 5.84 3.83
C TRP A 131 -5.55 6.56 5.18
N ASN A 132 -4.47 7.26 5.55
CA ASN A 132 -4.44 8.10 6.76
C ASN A 132 -5.51 9.19 6.70
N PHE A 133 -5.63 9.86 5.56
CA PHE A 133 -6.65 10.88 5.34
C PHE A 133 -8.07 10.29 5.43
N LEU A 134 -8.33 9.20 4.70
CA LEU A 134 -9.65 8.55 4.67
C LEU A 134 -10.06 8.00 6.04
N ALA A 135 -9.11 7.47 6.82
CA ALA A 135 -9.39 6.97 8.16
C ALA A 135 -9.78 8.11 9.12
N GLY A 136 -9.06 9.25 9.07
CA GLY A 136 -9.43 10.44 9.84
C GLY A 136 -10.77 11.03 9.40
N TRP A 137 -11.03 11.06 8.10
CA TRP A 137 -12.30 11.51 7.55
C TRP A 137 -13.46 10.64 8.00
N SER A 138 -13.35 9.30 7.88
CA SER A 138 -14.37 8.35 8.35
C SER A 138 -14.67 8.53 9.84
N TRP A 139 -13.62 8.67 10.65
CA TRP A 139 -13.78 8.95 12.07
C TRP A 139 -14.57 10.25 12.33
N CYS A 140 -14.29 11.31 11.59
CA CYS A 140 -15.03 12.58 11.71
C CYS A 140 -16.51 12.41 11.34
N LEU A 141 -16.81 11.69 10.26
CA LEU A 141 -18.20 11.41 9.87
C LEU A 141 -18.96 10.64 10.95
N ASP A 142 -18.34 9.63 11.52
CA ASP A 142 -18.93 8.79 12.58
C ASP A 142 -19.20 9.59 13.87
N HIS A 143 -18.30 10.52 14.24
CA HIS A 143 -18.39 11.25 15.50
C HIS A 143 -19.22 12.53 15.43
N PHE A 144 -19.20 13.20 14.33
CA PHE A 144 -19.85 14.51 14.20
C PHE A 144 -21.11 14.47 13.32
N GLY A 145 -21.44 13.31 12.75
CA GLY A 145 -22.66 13.12 11.97
C GLY A 145 -22.69 14.01 10.72
N GLY A 146 -21.54 14.29 10.12
CA GLY A 146 -21.41 15.22 9.02
C GLY A 146 -21.97 14.65 7.74
N ASN A 147 -23.04 15.25 7.26
CA ASN A 147 -23.35 15.33 5.85
C ASN A 147 -22.52 16.50 5.32
N GLU A 148 -21.54 16.17 4.48
CA GLU A 148 -20.82 17.09 3.60
C GLU A 148 -19.92 18.16 4.28
N ILE A 149 -18.66 18.08 3.97
CA ILE A 149 -17.78 19.25 3.94
C ILE A 149 -17.80 19.80 2.51
#